data_578a8c394c25cdc476e2ee56d60ec760
#
_entry.id   578a8c394c25cdc476e2ee56d60ec760
#
_cell.length_a   1.000
_cell.length_b   1.000
_cell.length_c   1.000
_cell.angle_alpha   90.00
_cell.angle_beta   90.00
_cell.angle_gamma   90.00
#
_symmetry.space_group_name_H-M   'P 1'
#
loop_
_entity.id
_entity.type
_entity.pdbx_description
1 polymer ?
#
loop_
_entity_poly.entity_id
_entity_poly.type
_entity_poly.pdbx_seq_one_letter_code
_entity_poly.pdbx_strand_id
1 'polypeptide(L)'
;MLTKEGCQTRQTRLRDELSSAGIDAIALVHPLEIYYFTGVLLPESFPAPPAVFWFEADGNSWLAAHTDEGDPLVDESVTYEWSIGGTVNSYLRTQLGELVVDRLQAKNTKAGRVGYQREFMGKLLADHIEKGLGGAPE
;
A
#
# COMPACT_ATOMS: atom_id res chain seq x y z
N MET A 1 -6.66 -5.16 20.23
CA MET A 1 -6.90 -4.16 19.15
C MET A 1 -5.81 -3.10 19.19
N LEU A 2 -5.27 -2.72 18.06
CA LEU A 2 -4.26 -1.67 18.00
C LEU A 2 -4.91 -0.29 18.16
N THR A 3 -4.28 0.57 18.94
CA THR A 3 -4.76 1.95 19.12
C THR A 3 -4.22 2.86 18.01
N LYS A 4 -4.95 3.92 17.68
CA LYS A 4 -4.48 4.94 16.72
C LYS A 4 -3.15 5.57 17.15
N GLU A 5 -2.99 5.87 18.43
CA GLU A 5 -1.74 6.40 19.00
C GLU A 5 -0.57 5.44 18.82
N GLY A 6 -0.82 4.13 19.05
CA GLY A 6 0.16 3.09 18.80
C GLY A 6 0.56 3.01 17.32
N CYS A 7 -0.40 3.08 16.41
CA CYS A 7 -0.13 3.12 14.97
C CYS A 7 0.67 4.36 14.59
N GLN A 8 0.30 5.53 15.12
CA GLN A 8 1.03 6.77 14.88
C GLN A 8 2.48 6.72 15.36
N THR A 9 2.71 6.14 16.55
CA THR A 9 4.07 5.94 17.07
C THR A 9 4.90 5.03 16.14
N ARG A 10 4.30 3.95 15.64
CA ARG A 10 4.97 3.04 14.69
C ARG A 10 5.26 3.72 13.36
N GLN A 11 4.32 4.49 12.82
CA GLN A 11 4.54 5.26 11.59
C GLN A 11 5.65 6.30 11.76
N THR A 12 5.74 6.97 12.91
CA THR A 12 6.82 7.90 13.20
C THR A 12 8.18 7.19 13.18
N ARG A 13 8.28 6.04 13.84
CA ARG A 13 9.52 5.23 13.81
C ARG A 13 9.86 4.76 12.40
N LEU A 14 8.86 4.32 11.64
CA LEU A 14 9.07 3.91 10.24
C LEU A 14 9.62 5.07 9.42
N ARG A 15 9.09 6.26 9.58
CA ARG A 15 9.58 7.47 8.88
C ARG A 15 11.05 7.76 9.21
N ASP A 16 11.41 7.69 10.48
CA ASP A 16 12.79 7.90 10.91
C ASP A 16 13.75 6.86 10.32
N GLU A 17 13.33 5.59 10.29
CA GLU A 17 14.11 4.49 9.70
C GLU A 17 14.26 4.66 8.18
N LEU A 18 13.18 4.99 7.46
CA LEU A 18 13.24 5.24 6.02
C LEU A 18 14.18 6.39 5.70
N SER A 19 14.06 7.50 6.43
CA SER A 19 14.90 8.67 6.26
C SER A 19 16.37 8.36 6.53
N SER A 20 16.66 7.59 7.59
CA SER A 20 18.03 7.17 7.94
C SER A 20 18.64 6.24 6.90
N ALA A 21 17.83 5.40 6.28
CA ALA A 21 18.25 4.47 5.23
C ALA A 21 18.32 5.11 3.83
N GLY A 22 17.86 6.36 3.68
CA GLY A 22 17.76 7.03 2.39
C GLY A 22 16.73 6.39 1.46
N ILE A 23 15.65 5.86 2.04
CA ILE A 23 14.52 5.26 1.30
C ILE A 23 13.40 6.28 1.25
N ASP A 24 12.89 6.57 0.05
CA ASP A 24 11.88 7.61 -0.15
C ASP A 24 10.47 7.15 0.19
N ALA A 25 10.16 5.88 -0.06
CA ALA A 25 8.86 5.31 0.21
C ALA A 25 8.93 3.80 0.43
N ILE A 26 7.89 3.26 1.05
CA ILE A 26 7.71 1.80 1.19
C ILE A 26 6.30 1.40 0.76
N ALA A 27 6.20 0.26 0.10
CA ALA A 27 4.95 -0.38 -0.27
C ALA A 27 4.78 -1.69 0.52
N LEU A 28 3.77 -1.76 1.37
CA LEU A 28 3.43 -2.94 2.15
C LEU A 28 2.15 -3.58 1.60
N VAL A 29 2.16 -4.88 1.44
CA VAL A 29 1.04 -5.65 0.85
C VAL A 29 0.53 -6.76 1.76
N HIS A 30 1.28 -7.14 2.78
CA HIS A 30 0.85 -8.19 3.69
C HIS A 30 -0.15 -7.64 4.71
N PRO A 31 -1.31 -8.29 4.92
CA PRO A 31 -2.38 -7.79 5.78
C PRO A 31 -1.95 -7.47 7.22
N LEU A 32 -1.06 -8.26 7.80
CA LEU A 32 -0.61 -8.04 9.19
C LEU A 32 0.24 -6.77 9.34
N GLU A 33 1.11 -6.47 8.36
CA GLU A 33 1.89 -5.22 8.38
C GLU A 33 1.00 -4.03 8.11
N ILE A 34 0.04 -4.14 7.19
CA ILE A 34 -0.96 -3.10 6.97
C ILE A 34 -1.72 -2.84 8.28
N TYR A 35 -2.20 -3.89 8.95
CA TYR A 35 -2.84 -3.76 10.26
C TYR A 35 -1.93 -3.10 11.30
N TYR A 36 -0.66 -3.51 11.36
CA TYR A 36 0.31 -2.99 12.32
C TYR A 36 0.51 -1.48 12.22
N PHE A 37 0.53 -0.95 11.01
CA PHE A 37 0.73 0.47 10.76
C PHE A 37 -0.56 1.29 10.68
N THR A 38 -1.66 0.72 10.19
CA THR A 38 -2.89 1.47 9.91
C THR A 38 -4.01 1.22 10.93
N GLY A 39 -3.93 0.13 11.68
CA GLY A 39 -4.98 -0.29 12.61
C GLY A 39 -6.16 -1.01 11.96
N VAL A 40 -6.15 -1.20 10.64
CA VAL A 40 -7.23 -1.88 9.91
C VAL A 40 -6.84 -3.31 9.58
N LEU A 41 -7.61 -4.25 10.07
CA LEU A 41 -7.44 -5.68 9.78
C LEU A 41 -8.16 -6.02 8.47
N LEU A 42 -7.38 -6.32 7.44
CA LEU A 42 -7.90 -6.81 6.16
C LEU A 42 -8.12 -8.33 6.22
N PRO A 43 -9.09 -8.86 5.45
CA PRO A 43 -9.33 -10.31 5.41
C PRO A 43 -8.10 -11.08 4.92
N GLU A 44 -7.74 -12.14 5.63
CA GLU A 44 -6.70 -13.09 5.22
C GLU A 44 -7.27 -14.36 4.58
N SER A 45 -8.58 -14.53 4.63
CA SER A 45 -9.25 -15.71 4.06
C SER A 45 -9.21 -15.71 2.54
N PHE A 46 -8.98 -16.88 1.96
CA PHE A 46 -9.03 -17.03 0.50
C PHE A 46 -10.48 -16.98 -0.03
N PRO A 47 -10.75 -16.26 -1.12
CA PRO A 47 -9.85 -15.34 -1.79
C PRO A 47 -9.73 -14.00 -1.03
N ALA A 48 -8.53 -13.68 -0.57
CA ALA A 48 -8.27 -12.40 0.08
C ALA A 48 -8.11 -11.29 -0.97
N PRO A 49 -8.88 -10.20 -0.90
CA PRO A 49 -8.69 -9.08 -1.81
C PRO A 49 -7.32 -8.42 -1.53
N PRO A 50 -6.51 -8.21 -2.56
CA PRO A 50 -5.20 -7.58 -2.39
C PRO A 50 -5.32 -6.12 -1.95
N ALA A 51 -4.32 -5.63 -1.22
CA ALA A 51 -4.23 -4.25 -0.77
C ALA A 51 -2.78 -3.75 -0.82
N VAL A 52 -2.62 -2.43 -0.88
CA VAL A 52 -1.31 -1.76 -0.79
C VAL A 52 -1.40 -0.62 0.20
N PHE A 53 -0.52 -0.63 1.18
CA PHE A 53 -0.23 0.53 2.01
C PHE A 53 1.05 1.19 1.49
N TRP A 54 0.91 2.41 0.99
CA TRP A 54 2.01 3.26 0.55
C TRP A 54 2.33 4.28 1.62
N PHE A 55 3.60 4.39 1.97
CA PHE A 55 4.07 5.30 3.00
C PHE A 55 5.36 5.99 2.56
N GLU A 56 5.34 7.30 2.52
CA GLU A 56 6.50 8.12 2.11
C GLU A 56 7.26 8.63 3.33
N ALA A 57 8.58 8.71 3.23
CA ALA A 57 9.44 9.19 4.29
C ALA A 57 9.15 10.66 4.67
N ASP A 58 8.62 11.46 3.76
CA ASP A 58 8.20 12.85 4.00
C ASP A 58 6.82 12.98 4.66
N GLY A 59 6.10 11.87 4.82
CA GLY A 59 4.90 11.78 5.62
C GLY A 59 3.59 11.53 4.90
N ASN A 60 3.56 11.49 3.57
CA ASN A 60 2.36 11.10 2.84
C ASN A 60 2.11 9.60 2.96
N SER A 61 0.86 9.22 3.13
CA SER A 61 0.46 7.82 3.18
C SER A 61 -0.92 7.62 2.56
N TRP A 62 -1.12 6.46 1.94
CA TRP A 62 -2.44 6.05 1.48
C TRP A 62 -2.58 4.54 1.51
N LEU A 63 -3.81 4.09 1.66
CA LEU A 63 -4.20 2.69 1.60
C LEU A 63 -5.11 2.46 0.41
N ALA A 64 -4.71 1.59 -0.50
CA ALA A 64 -5.55 1.07 -1.56
C ALA A 64 -6.05 -0.33 -1.18
N ALA A 65 -7.37 -0.49 -1.01
CA ALA A 65 -7.98 -1.74 -0.57
C ALA A 65 -9.40 -1.85 -1.15
N HIS A 66 -10.03 -3.00 -0.96
CA HIS A 66 -11.43 -3.19 -1.37
C HIS A 66 -12.43 -2.45 -0.45
N THR A 67 -11.98 -1.98 0.70
CA THR A 67 -12.80 -1.28 1.69
C THR A 67 -11.98 -0.22 2.40
N ASP A 68 -12.63 0.82 2.88
CA ASP A 68 -12.11 1.84 3.78
C ASP A 68 -12.72 1.74 5.19
N GLU A 69 -13.46 0.68 5.46
CA GLU A 69 -14.04 0.41 6.78
C GLU A 69 -12.93 0.25 7.83
N GLY A 70 -13.24 0.68 9.05
CA GLY A 70 -12.30 0.60 10.17
C GLY A 70 -11.41 1.83 10.34
N ASP A 71 -11.62 2.88 9.55
CA ASP A 71 -10.96 4.18 9.71
C ASP A 71 -9.42 4.05 9.79
N PRO A 72 -8.76 3.60 8.71
CA PRO A 72 -7.31 3.40 8.69
C PRO A 72 -6.56 4.70 9.01
N LEU A 73 -5.48 4.59 9.76
CA LEU A 73 -4.58 5.73 10.00
C LEU A 73 -3.69 5.97 8.78
N VAL A 74 -4.25 6.67 7.81
CA VAL A 74 -3.60 7.10 6.57
C VAL A 74 -4.09 8.49 6.20
N ASP A 75 -3.35 9.21 5.35
CA ASP A 75 -3.80 10.50 4.83
C ASP A 75 -4.96 10.33 3.85
N GLU A 76 -4.98 9.21 3.12
CA GLU A 76 -6.02 8.94 2.14
C GLU A 76 -6.30 7.45 1.97
N SER A 77 -7.57 7.09 1.90
CA SER A 77 -8.03 5.76 1.53
C SER A 77 -8.60 5.79 0.11
N VAL A 78 -8.23 4.82 -0.71
CA VAL A 78 -8.78 4.62 -2.05
C VAL A 78 -9.26 3.19 -2.18
N THR A 79 -10.45 3.02 -2.74
CA THR A 79 -11.10 1.72 -2.82
C THR A 79 -11.31 1.27 -4.26
N TYR A 80 -11.32 -0.04 -4.45
CA TYR A 80 -11.72 -0.68 -5.69
C TYR A 80 -12.83 -1.69 -5.43
N GLU A 81 -13.65 -1.98 -6.43
CA GLU A 81 -14.71 -2.97 -6.30
C GLU A 81 -14.15 -4.38 -6.31
N TRP A 82 -14.52 -5.14 -5.29
CA TRP A 82 -14.25 -6.56 -5.21
C TRP A 82 -15.53 -7.37 -5.38
N SER A 83 -15.52 -8.36 -6.26
CA SER A 83 -16.63 -9.29 -6.40
C SER A 83 -16.14 -10.73 -6.52
N ILE A 84 -16.81 -11.62 -5.79
CA ILE A 84 -16.58 -13.07 -5.85
C ILE A 84 -16.98 -13.65 -7.21
N GLY A 85 -17.86 -12.99 -7.95
CA GLY A 85 -18.29 -13.40 -9.29
C GLY A 85 -17.20 -13.41 -10.36
N GLY A 86 -16.01 -12.94 -10.01
CA GLY A 86 -14.84 -12.89 -10.86
C GLY A 86 -13.95 -14.13 -10.83
N THR A 87 -14.49 -15.33 -10.61
CA THR A 87 -13.66 -16.56 -10.66
C THR A 87 -12.99 -16.79 -12.02
N VAL A 88 -13.44 -16.10 -13.05
CA VAL A 88 -12.83 -16.08 -14.38
C VAL A 88 -11.90 -14.87 -14.56
N ASN A 89 -11.91 -13.94 -13.64
CA ASN A 89 -11.22 -12.67 -13.75
C ASN A 89 -10.06 -12.58 -12.75
N SER A 90 -8.85 -12.74 -13.23
CA SER A 90 -7.62 -12.34 -12.55
C SER A 90 -7.50 -10.81 -12.38
N TYR A 91 -8.59 -10.06 -12.57
CA TYR A 91 -8.59 -8.60 -12.67
C TYR A 91 -8.43 -7.85 -11.35
N LEU A 92 -8.61 -8.49 -10.19
CA LEU A 92 -8.48 -7.80 -8.91
C LEU A 92 -7.08 -7.19 -8.71
N ARG A 93 -6.05 -7.94 -9.05
CA ARG A 93 -4.66 -7.46 -8.96
C ARG A 93 -4.37 -6.40 -10.02
N THR A 94 -4.98 -6.50 -11.19
CA THR A 94 -4.86 -5.48 -12.24
C THR A 94 -5.59 -4.22 -11.82
N GLN A 95 -6.82 -4.30 -11.30
CA GLN A 95 -7.56 -3.14 -10.79
C GLN A 95 -6.78 -2.43 -9.68
N LEU A 96 -6.23 -3.18 -8.73
CA LEU A 96 -5.37 -2.60 -7.70
C LEU A 96 -4.13 -1.94 -8.30
N GLY A 97 -3.47 -2.59 -9.25
CA GLY A 97 -2.30 -2.05 -9.93
C GLY A 97 -2.61 -0.75 -10.68
N GLU A 98 -3.72 -0.69 -11.41
CA GLU A 98 -4.17 0.52 -12.10
C GLU A 98 -4.48 1.64 -11.11
N LEU A 99 -5.15 1.34 -10.00
CA LEU A 99 -5.43 2.29 -8.94
C LEU A 99 -4.13 2.86 -8.33
N VAL A 100 -3.13 2.01 -8.12
CA VAL A 100 -1.80 2.43 -7.65
C VAL A 100 -1.12 3.38 -8.65
N VAL A 101 -1.15 3.05 -9.93
CA VAL A 101 -0.63 3.93 -10.99
C VAL A 101 -1.31 5.28 -10.96
N ASP A 102 -2.64 5.30 -10.94
CA ASP A 102 -3.43 6.52 -10.92
C ASP A 102 -3.11 7.39 -9.69
N ARG A 103 -2.95 6.76 -8.52
CA ARG A 103 -2.60 7.50 -7.29
C ARG A 103 -1.21 8.11 -7.36
N LEU A 104 -0.20 7.34 -7.78
CA LEU A 104 1.17 7.83 -7.90
C LEU A 104 1.27 8.97 -8.91
N GLN A 105 0.56 8.87 -10.03
CA GLN A 105 0.55 9.91 -11.07
C GLN A 105 -0.25 11.14 -10.64
N ALA A 106 -1.42 10.98 -10.04
CA ALA A 106 -2.25 12.09 -9.56
C ALA A 106 -1.55 12.93 -8.50
N LYS A 107 -0.76 12.29 -7.63
CA LYS A 107 0.07 12.96 -6.62
C LYS A 107 1.41 13.45 -7.15
N ASN A 108 1.73 13.16 -8.41
CA ASN A 108 3.06 13.42 -8.99
C ASN A 108 4.19 12.89 -8.09
N THR A 109 3.99 11.71 -7.53
CA THR A 109 4.89 11.08 -6.56
C THR A 109 6.25 10.85 -7.21
N LYS A 110 7.30 11.27 -6.53
CA LYS A 110 8.70 11.06 -6.91
C LYS A 110 9.36 10.24 -5.83
N ALA A 111 9.83 9.06 -6.19
CA ALA A 111 10.58 8.20 -5.30
C ALA A 111 11.72 7.56 -6.10
N GLY A 112 12.95 7.85 -5.72
CA GLY A 112 14.14 7.26 -6.34
C GLY A 112 14.47 5.89 -5.76
N ARG A 113 14.12 5.68 -4.48
CA ARG A 113 14.33 4.41 -3.78
C ARG A 113 13.06 3.98 -3.07
N VAL A 114 12.54 2.81 -3.41
CA VAL A 114 11.32 2.24 -2.84
C VAL A 114 11.61 0.90 -2.19
N GLY A 115 11.25 0.78 -0.90
CA GLY A 115 11.27 -0.49 -0.17
C GLY A 115 9.97 -1.25 -0.39
N TYR A 116 10.04 -2.57 -0.46
CA TYR A 116 8.87 -3.44 -0.50
C TYR A 116 9.15 -4.83 0.08
N GLN A 117 8.09 -5.52 0.44
CA GLN A 117 8.15 -6.87 1.01
C GLN A 117 8.40 -7.88 -0.12
N ARG A 118 9.66 -8.26 -0.32
CA ARG A 118 10.10 -9.15 -1.41
C ARG A 118 9.28 -10.45 -1.52
N GLU A 119 8.92 -11.03 -0.39
CA GLU A 119 8.20 -12.30 -0.34
C GLU A 119 6.71 -12.19 -0.72
N PHE A 120 6.14 -11.00 -0.58
CA PHE A 120 4.70 -10.75 -0.75
C PHE A 120 4.38 -9.88 -1.96
N MET A 121 5.34 -9.07 -2.40
CA MET A 121 5.18 -8.20 -3.57
C MET A 121 5.26 -9.01 -4.86
N GLY A 122 4.13 -9.19 -5.53
CA GLY A 122 4.09 -9.80 -6.84
C GLY A 122 4.69 -8.90 -7.93
N LYS A 123 5.28 -9.51 -8.98
CA LYS A 123 5.87 -8.77 -10.09
C LYS A 123 4.90 -7.80 -10.76
N LEU A 124 3.64 -8.20 -10.93
CA LEU A 124 2.62 -7.35 -11.55
C LEU A 124 2.45 -6.01 -10.80
N LEU A 125 2.38 -6.06 -9.47
CA LEU A 125 2.23 -4.85 -8.66
C LEU A 125 3.51 -4.02 -8.68
N ALA A 126 4.68 -4.65 -8.61
CA ALA A 126 5.96 -3.96 -8.74
C ALA A 126 6.07 -3.21 -10.08
N ASP A 127 5.65 -3.83 -11.18
CA ASP A 127 5.62 -3.22 -12.51
C ASP A 127 4.65 -2.01 -12.57
N HIS A 128 3.52 -2.09 -11.88
CA HIS A 128 2.58 -0.95 -11.77
C HIS A 128 3.16 0.20 -10.94
N ILE A 129 3.85 -0.09 -9.84
CA ILE A 129 4.53 0.94 -9.04
C ILE A 129 5.58 1.64 -9.90
N GLU A 130 6.42 0.88 -10.60
CA GLU A 130 7.41 1.43 -11.52
C GLU A 130 6.77 2.34 -12.58
N LYS A 131 5.69 1.87 -13.21
CA LYS A 131 4.92 2.66 -14.18
C LYS A 131 4.36 3.94 -13.56
N GLY A 132 3.79 3.86 -12.37
CA GLY A 132 3.21 5.00 -11.65
C GLY A 132 4.24 6.06 -11.29
N LEU A 133 5.46 5.65 -11.00
CA LEU A 133 6.59 6.54 -10.70
C LEU A 133 7.29 7.11 -11.95
N GLY A 134 6.93 6.63 -13.14
CA GLY A 134 7.51 7.09 -14.40
C GLY A 134 8.88 6.49 -14.74
N GLY A 135 9.23 5.38 -14.12
CA GLY A 135 10.48 4.64 -14.34
C GLY A 135 10.80 3.72 -13.18
N ALA A 136 11.79 2.84 -13.34
CA ALA A 136 12.20 1.91 -12.31
C ALA A 136 12.87 2.65 -11.14
N PRO A 137 12.32 2.61 -9.92
CA PRO A 137 13.02 3.05 -8.72
C PRO A 137 14.11 2.04 -8.33
N GLU A 138 15.06 2.48 -7.51
CA GLU A 138 16.03 1.61 -6.86
C GLU A 138 15.40 0.78 -5.74
#